data_6a5b915e7eb31940e4b0475ba87cc271
#
_entry.id   6a5b915e7eb31940e4b0475ba87cc271
#
_cell.length_a   1.000
_cell.length_b   1.000
_cell.length_c   1.000
_cell.angle_alpha   90.00
_cell.angle_beta   90.00
_cell.angle_gamma   90.00
#
_symmetry.space_group_name_H-M   'P 1'
#
loop_
_entity.id
_entity.type
_entity.pdbx_description
1 polymer ?
#
loop_
_entity_poly.entity_id
_entity_poly.type
_entity_poly.pdbx_seq_one_letter_code
_entity_poly.pdbx_strand_id
1 'polypeptide(L)'
;MNVFCLGLSHHTAAVSLRECFAVGGDESATVTNDLRAAAGLTEVVLLSTCNRVEIYGAAVDPSAAMEFASSFLQCRAGRTADFARYEGAAAVQHLFRVASGLDSMVLGETEILGQVKDAYAAAFGAGHTGPALNRLFQHAFRAAKQVRTESEIGRGAVSVGSAAARLAASALGDLAACRALLLGAGEAGEDVARSLHSRGLMELLVANRTSTRAEALAAGLGGRAVEFAHWRDHLATADIVIACADAPSRLLRAAELAPFLAVREGRPLFLLDLAVPRDFDPAIRALSGATLHDIDALEAVAREGESLRAAEVAKAEAIIAGQVAEFVRRGADRPTLAVAA
;
A
#
# COMPACT_ATOMS: atom_id res chain seq x y z
N MET A 1 7.18 28.39 0.10
CA MET A 1 7.65 27.04 -0.23
C MET A 1 6.55 26.41 -1.08
N ASN A 2 6.83 26.09 -2.32
CA ASN A 2 5.83 25.78 -3.34
C ASN A 2 5.59 24.27 -3.52
N VAL A 3 5.71 23.51 -2.43
CA VAL A 3 5.42 22.07 -2.44
C VAL A 3 4.02 21.79 -1.92
N PHE A 4 3.38 20.78 -2.48
CA PHE A 4 2.05 20.32 -2.08
C PHE A 4 1.95 18.79 -2.11
N CYS A 5 0.92 18.26 -1.46
CA CYS A 5 0.43 16.90 -1.62
C CYS A 5 -1.08 16.92 -1.87
N LEU A 6 -1.52 16.14 -2.84
CA LEU A 6 -2.92 15.88 -3.14
C LEU A 6 -3.14 14.37 -3.20
N GLY A 7 -4.11 13.83 -2.49
CA GLY A 7 -4.33 12.40 -2.58
C GLY A 7 -5.51 11.82 -1.82
N LEU A 8 -5.66 10.54 -1.97
CA LEU A 8 -6.60 9.67 -1.24
C LEU A 8 -5.81 8.67 -0.41
N SER A 9 -6.32 8.36 0.78
CA SER A 9 -5.78 7.29 1.61
C SER A 9 -6.90 6.45 2.22
N HIS A 10 -6.56 5.36 2.89
CA HIS A 10 -7.50 4.53 3.64
C HIS A 10 -8.27 5.32 4.71
N HIS A 11 -7.75 6.46 5.18
CA HIS A 11 -8.46 7.36 6.09
C HIS A 11 -9.61 8.13 5.43
N THR A 12 -9.52 8.41 4.13
CA THR A 12 -10.44 9.29 3.40
C THR A 12 -11.32 8.56 2.39
N ALA A 13 -10.94 7.34 1.99
CA ALA A 13 -11.62 6.60 0.93
C ALA A 13 -11.57 5.09 1.17
N ALA A 14 -12.70 4.40 1.03
CA ALA A 14 -12.74 2.95 1.03
C ALA A 14 -11.98 2.36 -0.18
N VAL A 15 -11.56 1.10 -0.08
CA VAL A 15 -10.80 0.41 -1.14
C VAL A 15 -11.50 0.45 -2.49
N SER A 16 -12.84 0.35 -2.52
CA SER A 16 -13.66 0.41 -3.74
C SER A 16 -13.56 1.75 -4.50
N LEU A 17 -13.21 2.83 -3.81
CA LEU A 17 -12.95 4.12 -4.42
C LEU A 17 -11.47 4.26 -4.76
N ARG A 18 -10.55 3.87 -3.84
CA ARG A 18 -9.10 3.96 -4.06
C ARG A 18 -8.66 3.18 -5.30
N GLU A 19 -9.23 1.98 -5.53
CA GLU A 19 -8.90 1.15 -6.71
C GLU A 19 -9.19 1.84 -8.05
N CYS A 20 -10.17 2.74 -8.11
CA CYS A 20 -10.46 3.51 -9.33
C CYS A 20 -9.36 4.53 -9.67
N PHE A 21 -8.63 4.99 -8.67
CA PHE A 21 -7.55 5.97 -8.80
C PHE A 21 -6.15 5.34 -8.81
N ALA A 22 -6.05 4.06 -8.48
CA ALA A 22 -4.77 3.36 -8.45
C ALA A 22 -4.05 3.46 -9.81
N VAL A 23 -2.73 3.62 -9.74
CA VAL A 23 -1.86 3.71 -10.91
C VAL A 23 -0.84 2.58 -10.82
N GLY A 24 -0.90 1.65 -11.75
CA GLY A 24 0.06 0.55 -11.84
C GLY A 24 1.46 1.05 -12.23
N GLY A 25 2.48 0.24 -11.94
CA GLY A 25 3.87 0.62 -12.23
C GLY A 25 4.10 0.98 -13.71
N ASP A 26 3.51 0.23 -14.62
CA ASP A 26 3.64 0.43 -16.08
C ASP A 26 3.00 1.74 -16.56
N GLU A 27 1.98 2.25 -15.87
CA GLU A 27 1.28 3.50 -16.22
C GLU A 27 1.87 4.72 -15.50
N SER A 28 2.62 4.52 -14.41
CA SER A 28 3.10 5.59 -13.54
C SER A 28 3.89 6.66 -14.31
N ALA A 29 4.76 6.26 -15.22
CA ALA A 29 5.54 7.18 -16.05
C ALA A 29 4.66 8.02 -16.98
N THR A 30 3.64 7.42 -17.58
CA THR A 30 2.69 8.14 -18.46
C THR A 30 1.86 9.13 -17.67
N VAL A 31 1.28 8.70 -16.55
CA VAL A 31 0.45 9.55 -15.68
C VAL A 31 1.25 10.75 -15.15
N THR A 32 2.49 10.53 -14.71
CA THR A 32 3.35 11.63 -14.23
C THR A 32 3.79 12.58 -15.34
N ASN A 33 4.04 12.10 -16.57
CA ASN A 33 4.30 12.95 -17.73
C ASN A 33 3.11 13.84 -18.06
N ASP A 34 1.91 13.26 -18.10
CA ASP A 34 0.68 13.99 -18.43
C ASP A 34 0.37 15.05 -17.37
N LEU A 35 0.51 14.72 -16.08
CA LEU A 35 0.37 15.67 -14.98
C LEU A 35 1.35 16.83 -15.09
N ARG A 36 2.61 16.56 -15.40
CA ARG A 36 3.65 17.57 -15.52
C ARG A 36 3.38 18.50 -16.72
N ALA A 37 3.03 17.92 -17.87
CA ALA A 37 2.80 18.69 -19.11
C ALA A 37 1.61 19.62 -18.99
N ALA A 38 0.54 19.19 -18.32
CA ALA A 38 -0.73 19.86 -18.33
C ALA A 38 -0.97 20.81 -17.13
N ALA A 39 -0.32 20.56 -15.98
CA ALA A 39 -0.61 21.26 -14.71
C ALA A 39 0.38 22.38 -14.37
N GLY A 40 1.31 22.73 -15.25
CA GLY A 40 2.38 23.68 -14.91
C GLY A 40 3.25 23.22 -13.75
N LEU A 41 3.32 21.88 -13.52
CA LEU A 41 4.15 21.29 -12.48
C LEU A 41 5.61 21.32 -12.92
N THR A 42 6.45 21.92 -12.08
CA THR A 42 7.90 21.88 -12.29
C THR A 42 8.48 20.54 -11.86
N GLU A 43 7.89 19.94 -10.83
CA GLU A 43 8.31 18.67 -10.24
C GLU A 43 7.11 17.86 -9.80
N VAL A 44 7.16 16.51 -9.93
CA VAL A 44 6.09 15.61 -9.52
C VAL A 44 6.62 14.24 -9.13
N VAL A 45 6.08 13.67 -8.04
CA VAL A 45 6.23 12.27 -7.63
C VAL A 45 4.84 11.71 -7.38
N LEU A 46 4.52 10.56 -7.97
CA LEU A 46 3.29 9.81 -7.75
C LEU A 46 3.59 8.62 -6.82
N LEU A 47 2.93 8.57 -5.68
CA LEU A 47 2.92 7.45 -4.76
C LEU A 47 1.58 6.72 -4.86
N SER A 48 1.56 5.53 -5.44
CA SER A 48 0.38 4.68 -5.56
C SER A 48 0.66 3.33 -4.90
N THR A 49 -0.06 3.03 -3.83
CA THR A 49 0.05 1.79 -3.04
C THR A 49 -1.35 1.21 -2.78
N CYS A 50 -1.45 0.09 -2.09
CA CYS A 50 -2.76 -0.46 -1.69
C CYS A 50 -3.56 0.49 -0.78
N ASN A 51 -2.88 1.36 -0.01
CA ASN A 51 -3.51 2.20 1.00
C ASN A 51 -3.61 3.68 0.63
N ARG A 52 -2.93 4.13 -0.44
CA ARG A 52 -2.95 5.54 -0.85
C ARG A 52 -2.62 5.76 -2.31
N VAL A 53 -3.16 6.83 -2.85
CA VAL A 53 -2.75 7.41 -4.14
C VAL A 53 -2.52 8.88 -3.89
N GLU A 54 -1.26 9.31 -3.94
CA GLU A 54 -0.84 10.67 -3.60
C GLU A 54 0.09 11.25 -4.67
N ILE A 55 -0.14 12.50 -5.01
CA ILE A 55 0.72 13.32 -5.87
C ILE A 55 1.46 14.32 -4.99
N TYR A 56 2.78 14.23 -4.98
CA TYR A 56 3.64 15.25 -4.41
C TYR A 56 4.16 16.12 -5.53
N GLY A 57 3.95 17.41 -5.45
CA GLY A 57 4.32 18.33 -6.53
C GLY A 57 4.97 19.60 -6.03
N ALA A 58 5.66 20.29 -6.95
CA ALA A 58 6.10 21.66 -6.78
C ALA A 58 5.61 22.50 -7.96
N ALA A 59 4.98 23.64 -7.67
CA ALA A 59 4.41 24.53 -8.65
C ALA A 59 4.56 26.00 -8.19
N VAL A 60 4.46 26.94 -9.13
CA VAL A 60 4.42 28.36 -8.82
C VAL A 60 3.16 28.71 -8.03
N ASP A 61 2.02 28.13 -8.44
CA ASP A 61 0.74 28.20 -7.76
C ASP A 61 0.29 26.76 -7.37
N PRO A 62 0.55 26.33 -6.12
CA PRO A 62 0.16 25.01 -5.64
C PRO A 62 -1.36 24.77 -5.67
N SER A 63 -2.17 25.78 -5.37
CA SER A 63 -3.63 25.65 -5.35
C SER A 63 -4.18 25.35 -6.74
N ALA A 64 -3.79 26.11 -7.77
CA ALA A 64 -4.18 25.87 -9.14
C ALA A 64 -3.67 24.50 -9.65
N ALA A 65 -2.45 24.11 -9.27
CA ALA A 65 -1.88 22.82 -9.62
C ALA A 65 -2.66 21.64 -9.02
N MET A 66 -3.10 21.76 -7.74
CA MET A 66 -3.93 20.74 -7.09
C MET A 66 -5.32 20.64 -7.71
N GLU A 67 -5.95 21.75 -8.10
CA GLU A 67 -7.24 21.73 -8.80
C GLU A 67 -7.14 20.99 -10.12
N PHE A 68 -6.09 21.27 -10.90
CA PHE A 68 -5.84 20.56 -12.14
C PHE A 68 -5.58 19.08 -11.91
N ALA A 69 -4.69 18.72 -10.97
CA ALA A 69 -4.36 17.34 -10.65
C ALA A 69 -5.58 16.54 -10.16
N SER A 70 -6.45 17.18 -9.35
CA SER A 70 -7.73 16.62 -8.93
C SER A 70 -8.64 16.31 -10.12
N SER A 71 -8.83 17.29 -11.00
CA SER A 71 -9.65 17.13 -12.21
C SER A 71 -9.11 16.05 -13.15
N PHE A 72 -7.79 16.02 -13.34
CA PHE A 72 -7.11 15.02 -14.16
C PHE A 72 -7.33 13.60 -13.60
N LEU A 73 -7.11 13.39 -12.30
CA LEU A 73 -7.32 12.09 -11.66
C LEU A 73 -8.79 11.65 -11.74
N GLN A 74 -9.76 12.54 -11.52
CA GLN A 74 -11.18 12.25 -11.61
C GLN A 74 -11.60 11.88 -13.04
N CYS A 75 -11.08 12.61 -14.03
CA CYS A 75 -11.33 12.30 -15.45
C CYS A 75 -10.78 10.92 -15.82
N ARG A 76 -9.54 10.61 -15.41
CA ARG A 76 -8.92 9.31 -15.67
C ARG A 76 -9.70 8.17 -15.01
N ALA A 77 -10.10 8.35 -13.76
CA ALA A 77 -10.82 7.34 -12.99
C ALA A 77 -12.31 7.20 -13.40
N GLY A 78 -12.88 8.18 -14.13
CA GLY A 78 -14.32 8.27 -14.38
C GLY A 78 -15.14 8.37 -13.08
N ARG A 79 -14.56 8.89 -12.00
CA ARG A 79 -15.14 8.96 -10.67
C ARG A 79 -14.76 10.28 -10.00
N THR A 80 -15.66 10.80 -9.19
CA THR A 80 -15.37 11.93 -8.30
C THR A 80 -14.88 11.44 -6.95
N ALA A 81 -13.96 12.20 -6.33
CA ALA A 81 -13.46 11.94 -5.00
C ALA A 81 -13.12 13.26 -4.29
N ASP A 82 -13.18 13.24 -2.96
CA ASP A 82 -12.71 14.33 -2.12
C ASP A 82 -11.26 14.06 -1.71
N PHE A 83 -10.33 14.76 -2.35
CA PHE A 83 -8.90 14.59 -2.11
C PHE A 83 -8.45 15.41 -0.91
N ALA A 84 -7.67 14.79 -0.04
CA ALA A 84 -6.89 15.52 0.96
C ALA A 84 -5.87 16.43 0.27
N ARG A 85 -5.70 17.64 0.80
CA ARG A 85 -4.84 18.68 0.24
C ARG A 85 -3.93 19.25 1.31
N TYR A 86 -2.64 19.22 1.05
CA TYR A 86 -1.63 19.75 1.94
C TYR A 86 -0.69 20.68 1.18
N GLU A 87 -0.37 21.84 1.75
CA GLU A 87 0.55 22.81 1.17
C GLU A 87 1.68 23.16 2.12
N GLY A 88 2.84 23.51 1.59
CA GLY A 88 3.97 24.02 2.33
C GLY A 88 4.40 23.11 3.48
N ALA A 89 4.39 23.62 4.71
CA ALA A 89 4.81 22.88 5.90
C ALA A 89 3.90 21.67 6.18
N ALA A 90 2.60 21.77 5.88
CA ALA A 90 1.67 20.64 6.05
C ALA A 90 1.98 19.49 5.08
N ALA A 91 2.34 19.78 3.83
CA ALA A 91 2.78 18.76 2.88
C ALA A 91 4.08 18.09 3.30
N VAL A 92 5.02 18.85 3.87
CA VAL A 92 6.27 18.31 4.44
C VAL A 92 5.97 17.36 5.60
N GLN A 93 5.14 17.79 6.54
CA GLN A 93 4.75 17.01 7.70
C GLN A 93 4.06 15.71 7.27
N HIS A 94 3.13 15.82 6.31
CA HIS A 94 2.40 14.66 5.79
C HIS A 94 3.37 13.63 5.20
N LEU A 95 4.28 14.02 4.29
CA LEU A 95 5.26 13.08 3.72
C LEU A 95 6.15 12.45 4.80
N PHE A 96 6.57 13.21 5.82
CA PHE A 96 7.41 12.67 6.89
C PHE A 96 6.65 11.64 7.74
N ARG A 97 5.36 11.87 8.01
CA ARG A 97 4.47 10.91 8.68
C ARG A 97 4.30 9.64 7.84
N VAL A 98 4.00 9.80 6.55
CA VAL A 98 3.86 8.68 5.60
C VAL A 98 5.14 7.85 5.55
N ALA A 99 6.29 8.47 5.28
CA ALA A 99 7.56 7.76 5.18
C ALA A 99 7.99 7.09 6.50
N SER A 100 7.49 7.57 7.64
CA SER A 100 7.76 7.01 8.97
C SER A 100 6.76 5.91 9.37
N GLY A 101 5.73 5.62 8.57
CA GLY A 101 4.68 4.65 8.87
C GLY A 101 3.66 5.14 9.91
N LEU A 102 3.65 6.44 10.25
CA LEU A 102 2.68 7.02 11.20
C LEU A 102 1.32 7.33 10.56
N ASP A 103 1.24 7.27 9.24
CA ASP A 103 0.01 7.44 8.47
C ASP A 103 -0.38 6.14 7.75
N SER A 104 0.24 5.02 8.08
CA SER A 104 -0.06 3.71 7.51
C SER A 104 -1.21 3.04 8.24
N MET A 105 -1.93 2.14 7.55
CA MET A 105 -2.99 1.31 8.12
C MET A 105 -2.48 0.50 9.31
N VAL A 106 -1.26 0.00 9.19
CA VAL A 106 -0.53 -0.64 10.28
C VAL A 106 0.53 0.32 10.78
N LEU A 107 0.29 0.88 11.95
CA LEU A 107 1.15 1.90 12.55
C LEU A 107 2.59 1.40 12.74
N GLY A 108 3.55 2.11 12.15
CA GLY A 108 4.96 1.80 12.23
C GLY A 108 5.44 0.68 11.29
N GLU A 109 4.63 0.27 10.31
CA GLU A 109 5.07 -0.68 9.28
C GLU A 109 6.33 -0.19 8.55
N THR A 110 7.10 -1.13 8.01
CA THR A 110 8.38 -0.79 7.38
C THR A 110 8.31 -0.67 5.86
N GLU A 111 7.29 -1.25 5.24
CA GLU A 111 7.15 -1.35 3.78
C GLU A 111 6.94 0.00 3.12
N ILE A 112 6.15 0.89 3.74
CA ILE A 112 5.84 2.21 3.16
C ILE A 112 7.10 3.04 2.85
N LEU A 113 8.16 2.95 3.67
CA LEU A 113 9.40 3.67 3.36
C LEU A 113 10.06 3.15 2.09
N GLY A 114 10.00 1.84 1.83
CA GLY A 114 10.44 1.23 0.58
C GLY A 114 9.66 1.81 -0.59
N GLN A 115 8.32 1.75 -0.51
CA GLN A 115 7.42 2.27 -1.55
C GLN A 115 7.62 3.77 -1.85
N VAL A 116 7.83 4.59 -0.81
CA VAL A 116 8.15 6.04 -0.99
C VAL A 116 9.50 6.24 -1.68
N LYS A 117 10.51 5.41 -1.37
CA LYS A 117 11.81 5.46 -2.06
C LYS A 117 11.69 5.04 -3.52
N ASP A 118 10.93 4.00 -3.82
CA ASP A 118 10.74 3.49 -5.18
C ASP A 118 9.99 4.51 -6.05
N ALA A 119 8.92 5.11 -5.51
CA ALA A 119 8.20 6.19 -6.17
C ALA A 119 9.09 7.40 -6.48
N TYR A 120 9.92 7.81 -5.50
CA TYR A 120 10.90 8.87 -5.70
C TYR A 120 11.97 8.48 -6.73
N ALA A 121 12.52 7.27 -6.66
CA ALA A 121 13.55 6.80 -7.58
C ALA A 121 13.04 6.73 -9.02
N ALA A 122 11.80 6.27 -9.23
CA ALA A 122 11.15 6.25 -10.54
C ALA A 122 11.00 7.68 -11.10
N ALA A 123 10.48 8.62 -10.30
CA ALA A 123 10.33 10.01 -10.71
C ALA A 123 11.68 10.70 -10.96
N PHE A 124 12.70 10.43 -10.13
CA PHE A 124 14.05 10.94 -10.31
C PHE A 124 14.69 10.43 -11.61
N GLY A 125 14.59 9.12 -11.87
CA GLY A 125 15.09 8.49 -13.09
C GLY A 125 14.42 9.03 -14.37
N ALA A 126 13.14 9.40 -14.28
CA ALA A 126 12.38 10.01 -15.37
C ALA A 126 12.63 11.54 -15.53
N GLY A 127 13.42 12.16 -14.65
CA GLY A 127 13.66 13.62 -14.68
C GLY A 127 12.45 14.46 -14.26
N HIS A 128 11.57 13.88 -13.45
CA HIS A 128 10.36 14.56 -12.95
C HIS A 128 10.58 15.23 -11.59
N THR A 129 11.75 15.10 -11.00
CA THR A 129 12.11 15.78 -9.74
C THR A 129 13.19 16.83 -9.96
N GLY A 130 13.21 17.82 -9.11
CA GLY A 130 14.18 18.90 -9.10
C GLY A 130 14.57 19.28 -7.67
N PRO A 131 15.10 20.50 -7.45
CA PRO A 131 15.65 20.88 -6.14
C PRO A 131 14.62 20.82 -5.00
N ALA A 132 13.32 21.08 -5.27
CA ALA A 132 12.30 21.13 -4.23
C ALA A 132 11.95 19.73 -3.73
N LEU A 133 11.55 18.82 -4.63
CA LEU A 133 11.18 17.45 -4.26
C LEU A 133 12.40 16.61 -3.86
N ASN A 134 13.55 16.78 -4.52
CA ASN A 134 14.78 16.09 -4.11
C ASN A 134 15.12 16.41 -2.64
N ARG A 135 15.05 17.70 -2.26
CA ARG A 135 15.29 18.11 -0.88
C ARG A 135 14.23 17.53 0.06
N LEU A 136 12.95 17.58 -0.34
CA LEU A 136 11.82 17.10 0.46
C LEU A 136 11.94 15.60 0.76
N PHE A 137 12.12 14.77 -0.26
CA PHE A 137 12.19 13.32 -0.12
C PHE A 137 13.45 12.87 0.64
N GLN A 138 14.61 13.49 0.39
CA GLN A 138 15.84 13.20 1.13
C GLN A 138 15.71 13.54 2.63
N HIS A 139 14.95 14.58 2.99
CA HIS A 139 14.63 14.87 4.39
C HIS A 139 13.62 13.88 4.97
N ALA A 140 12.60 13.49 4.20
CA ALA A 140 11.65 12.46 4.61
C ALA A 140 12.36 11.14 4.97
N PHE A 141 13.33 10.71 4.15
CA PHE A 141 14.13 9.50 4.43
C PHE A 141 14.96 9.61 5.71
N ARG A 142 15.52 10.80 5.98
CA ARG A 142 16.25 11.06 7.24
C ARG A 142 15.31 11.06 8.44
N ALA A 143 14.17 11.74 8.34
CA ALA A 143 13.16 11.77 9.39
C ALA A 143 12.66 10.36 9.73
N ALA A 144 12.32 9.56 8.71
CA ALA A 144 11.90 8.19 8.89
C ALA A 144 12.97 7.30 9.53
N LYS A 145 14.26 7.48 9.15
CA LYS A 145 15.36 6.78 9.79
C LYS A 145 15.51 7.17 11.26
N GLN A 146 15.40 8.46 11.57
CA GLN A 146 15.49 8.95 12.96
C GLN A 146 14.35 8.40 13.81
N VAL A 147 13.09 8.46 13.31
CA VAL A 147 11.93 7.89 14.00
C VAL A 147 12.17 6.41 14.33
N ARG A 148 12.64 5.62 13.36
CA ARG A 148 12.92 4.18 13.58
C ARG A 148 14.06 3.91 14.55
N THR A 149 15.05 4.81 14.64
CA THR A 149 16.20 4.63 15.53
C THR A 149 15.89 5.08 16.94
N GLU A 150 15.11 6.15 17.11
CA GLU A 150 14.88 6.80 18.38
C GLU A 150 13.54 6.43 19.03
N SER A 151 12.61 5.78 18.29
CA SER A 151 11.35 5.27 18.84
C SER A 151 11.20 3.76 18.63
N GLU A 152 10.38 3.13 19.47
CA GLU A 152 10.01 1.72 19.36
C GLU A 152 8.78 1.50 18.44
N ILE A 153 8.39 2.51 17.63
CA ILE A 153 7.13 2.48 16.87
C ILE A 153 7.05 1.28 15.92
N GLY A 154 8.19 0.84 15.39
CA GLY A 154 8.29 -0.33 14.51
C GLY A 154 8.48 -1.66 15.25
N ARG A 155 8.77 -1.67 16.57
CA ARG A 155 8.95 -2.91 17.34
C ARG A 155 7.61 -3.51 17.71
N GLY A 156 7.41 -4.78 17.33
CA GLY A 156 6.14 -5.49 17.56
C GLY A 156 4.97 -4.86 16.80
N ALA A 157 5.25 -4.09 15.74
CA ALA A 157 4.22 -3.64 14.82
C ALA A 157 3.49 -4.87 14.27
N VAL A 158 2.18 -4.82 14.31
CA VAL A 158 1.36 -5.80 13.62
C VAL A 158 1.58 -5.52 12.15
N SER A 159 2.33 -6.37 11.42
CA SER A 159 2.44 -6.23 9.97
C SER A 159 1.10 -6.57 9.28
N VAL A 160 0.93 -6.17 8.03
CA VAL A 160 -0.20 -6.59 7.19
C VAL A 160 -0.32 -8.12 7.22
N GLY A 161 0.80 -8.83 7.10
CA GLY A 161 0.83 -10.29 7.18
C GLY A 161 0.39 -10.83 8.53
N SER A 162 0.82 -10.22 9.62
CA SER A 162 0.42 -10.66 10.96
C SER A 162 -1.05 -10.36 11.24
N ALA A 163 -1.60 -9.25 10.74
CA ALA A 163 -3.03 -8.95 10.80
C ALA A 163 -3.85 -9.95 9.97
N ALA A 164 -3.39 -10.26 8.76
CA ALA A 164 -4.00 -11.27 7.89
C ALA A 164 -4.04 -12.66 8.54
N ALA A 165 -2.92 -13.09 9.13
CA ALA A 165 -2.82 -14.38 9.82
C ALA A 165 -3.70 -14.43 11.09
N ARG A 166 -3.84 -13.33 11.83
CA ARG A 166 -4.78 -13.21 12.96
C ARG A 166 -6.23 -13.31 12.50
N LEU A 167 -6.58 -12.62 11.41
CA LEU A 167 -7.93 -12.64 10.85
C LEU A 167 -8.30 -14.05 10.38
N ALA A 168 -7.39 -14.74 9.70
CA ALA A 168 -7.58 -16.12 9.27
C ALA A 168 -7.75 -17.08 10.47
N ALA A 169 -6.90 -16.96 11.50
CA ALA A 169 -7.01 -17.76 12.71
C ALA A 169 -8.31 -17.50 13.48
N SER A 170 -8.79 -16.26 13.52
CA SER A 170 -10.09 -15.93 14.14
C SER A 170 -11.27 -16.57 13.40
N ALA A 171 -11.18 -16.68 12.06
CA ALA A 171 -12.24 -17.24 11.23
C ALA A 171 -12.24 -18.78 11.19
N LEU A 172 -11.07 -19.41 11.20
CA LEU A 172 -10.89 -20.85 10.96
C LEU A 172 -10.42 -21.64 12.19
N GLY A 173 -9.91 -20.97 13.22
CA GLY A 173 -9.35 -21.61 14.39
C GLY A 173 -7.91 -22.06 14.19
N ASP A 174 -7.65 -23.36 14.35
CA ASP A 174 -6.31 -23.93 14.24
C ASP A 174 -5.81 -23.95 12.78
N LEU A 175 -4.79 -23.14 12.48
CA LEU A 175 -4.19 -23.05 11.16
C LEU A 175 -3.34 -24.28 10.78
N ALA A 176 -2.93 -25.11 11.74
CA ALA A 176 -2.14 -26.32 11.45
C ALA A 176 -2.91 -27.35 10.61
N ALA A 177 -4.25 -27.34 10.71
CA ALA A 177 -5.12 -28.21 9.91
C ALA A 177 -5.53 -27.58 8.55
N CYS A 178 -5.12 -26.32 8.30
CA CYS A 178 -5.53 -25.58 7.11
C CYS A 178 -4.50 -25.69 5.99
N ARG A 179 -5.01 -25.60 4.76
CA ARG A 179 -4.21 -25.44 3.53
C ARG A 179 -4.39 -24.01 3.01
N ALA A 180 -3.30 -23.27 2.83
CA ALA A 180 -3.30 -21.96 2.23
C ALA A 180 -2.81 -21.97 0.78
N LEU A 181 -3.46 -21.18 -0.06
CA LEU A 181 -3.05 -20.85 -1.42
C LEU A 181 -2.77 -19.35 -1.51
N LEU A 182 -1.53 -19.00 -1.81
CA LEU A 182 -1.10 -17.62 -2.01
C LEU A 182 -0.97 -17.31 -3.50
N LEU A 183 -1.63 -16.28 -3.95
CA LEU A 183 -1.58 -15.75 -5.32
C LEU A 183 -0.77 -14.44 -5.33
N GLY A 184 0.48 -14.53 -5.78
CA GLY A 184 1.46 -13.44 -5.75
C GLY A 184 2.57 -13.68 -4.73
N ALA A 185 3.83 -13.52 -5.15
CA ALA A 185 5.03 -13.68 -4.34
C ALA A 185 5.83 -12.36 -4.28
N GLY A 186 5.12 -11.24 -4.06
CA GLY A 186 5.68 -9.94 -3.72
C GLY A 186 5.87 -9.80 -2.20
N GLU A 187 6.34 -8.62 -1.76
CA GLU A 187 6.62 -8.34 -0.33
C GLU A 187 5.42 -8.61 0.59
N ALA A 188 4.22 -8.13 0.23
CA ALA A 188 3.01 -8.36 1.02
C ALA A 188 2.65 -9.85 1.09
N GLY A 189 2.78 -10.59 -0.02
CA GLY A 189 2.56 -12.04 -0.06
C GLY A 189 3.56 -12.81 0.80
N GLU A 190 4.83 -12.42 0.76
CA GLU A 190 5.88 -13.02 1.58
C GLU A 190 5.63 -12.78 3.07
N ASP A 191 5.25 -11.55 3.47
CA ASP A 191 4.94 -11.21 4.86
C ASP A 191 3.75 -12.03 5.39
N VAL A 192 2.69 -12.16 4.58
CA VAL A 192 1.52 -12.98 4.93
C VAL A 192 1.90 -14.46 5.06
N ALA A 193 2.64 -15.00 4.10
CA ALA A 193 3.07 -16.41 4.12
C ALA A 193 3.92 -16.72 5.35
N ARG A 194 4.89 -15.88 5.69
CA ARG A 194 5.72 -16.00 6.89
C ARG A 194 4.88 -15.92 8.17
N SER A 195 3.91 -15.01 8.20
CA SER A 195 3.04 -14.83 9.36
C SER A 195 2.08 -16.00 9.58
N LEU A 196 1.53 -16.59 8.52
CA LEU A 196 0.73 -17.82 8.60
C LEU A 196 1.58 -19.01 9.06
N HIS A 197 2.79 -19.17 8.49
CA HIS A 197 3.71 -20.23 8.87
C HIS A 197 4.10 -20.11 10.36
N SER A 198 4.41 -18.91 10.85
CA SER A 198 4.74 -18.69 12.26
C SER A 198 3.58 -19.01 13.23
N ARG A 199 2.35 -19.05 12.73
CA ARG A 199 1.13 -19.44 13.48
C ARG A 199 0.73 -20.88 13.27
N GLY A 200 1.62 -21.68 12.72
CA GLY A 200 1.46 -23.13 12.61
C GLY A 200 0.91 -23.65 11.29
N LEU A 201 0.66 -22.80 10.28
CA LEU A 201 0.27 -23.28 8.96
C LEU A 201 1.34 -24.23 8.40
N MET A 202 0.94 -25.46 8.09
CA MET A 202 1.87 -26.50 7.60
C MET A 202 1.81 -26.69 6.09
N GLU A 203 0.68 -26.44 5.45
CA GLU A 203 0.50 -26.64 4.01
C GLU A 203 0.30 -25.31 3.28
N LEU A 204 1.37 -24.84 2.61
CA LEU A 204 1.39 -23.62 1.82
C LEU A 204 1.61 -23.91 0.35
N LEU A 205 0.68 -23.48 -0.50
CA LEU A 205 0.82 -23.44 -1.96
C LEU A 205 1.08 -22.00 -2.39
N VAL A 206 2.04 -21.78 -3.27
CA VAL A 206 2.38 -20.45 -3.80
C VAL A 206 2.27 -20.46 -5.31
N ALA A 207 1.42 -19.61 -5.85
CA ALA A 207 1.27 -19.36 -7.29
C ALA A 207 1.73 -17.94 -7.62
N ASN A 208 2.62 -17.80 -8.58
CA ASN A 208 3.07 -16.48 -9.06
C ASN A 208 3.35 -16.54 -10.57
N ARG A 209 3.10 -15.43 -11.28
CA ARG A 209 3.38 -15.33 -12.73
C ARG A 209 4.85 -15.66 -13.05
N THR A 210 5.77 -15.23 -12.19
CA THR A 210 7.18 -15.60 -12.25
C THR A 210 7.40 -16.84 -11.37
N SER A 211 7.55 -18.02 -11.97
CA SER A 211 7.67 -19.30 -11.24
C SER A 211 8.82 -19.31 -10.25
N THR A 212 9.97 -18.74 -10.61
CA THR A 212 11.15 -18.69 -9.74
C THR A 212 10.91 -17.96 -8.43
N ARG A 213 10.05 -16.92 -8.41
CA ARG A 213 9.64 -16.24 -7.16
C ARG A 213 8.75 -17.12 -6.30
N ALA A 214 7.80 -17.83 -6.92
CA ALA A 214 6.94 -18.78 -6.20
C ALA A 214 7.78 -19.92 -5.58
N GLU A 215 8.72 -20.49 -6.33
CA GLU A 215 9.61 -21.55 -5.88
C GLU A 215 10.50 -21.09 -4.72
N ALA A 216 11.12 -19.91 -4.82
CA ALA A 216 11.97 -19.35 -3.78
C ALA A 216 11.20 -19.14 -2.48
N LEU A 217 10.00 -18.54 -2.55
CA LEU A 217 9.16 -18.29 -1.38
C LEU A 217 8.67 -19.60 -0.76
N ALA A 218 8.16 -20.51 -1.58
CA ALA A 218 7.68 -21.81 -1.12
C ALA A 218 8.80 -22.61 -0.43
N ALA A 219 9.98 -22.70 -1.05
CA ALA A 219 11.13 -23.42 -0.48
C ALA A 219 11.56 -22.84 0.88
N GLY A 220 11.55 -21.51 1.03
CA GLY A 220 11.90 -20.83 2.28
C GLY A 220 10.94 -21.10 3.44
N LEU A 221 9.73 -21.60 3.17
CA LEU A 221 8.67 -21.83 4.15
C LEU A 221 8.19 -23.30 4.21
N GLY A 222 8.90 -24.22 3.55
CA GLY A 222 8.50 -25.62 3.50
C GLY A 222 7.20 -25.88 2.73
N GLY A 223 6.79 -24.92 1.89
CA GLY A 223 5.63 -25.02 1.03
C GLY A 223 5.94 -25.58 -0.36
N ARG A 224 4.98 -25.47 -1.27
CA ARG A 224 5.09 -25.93 -2.65
C ARG A 224 4.67 -24.84 -3.63
N ALA A 225 5.47 -24.58 -4.65
CA ALA A 225 5.07 -23.75 -5.78
C ALA A 225 4.09 -24.51 -6.68
N VAL A 226 3.11 -23.80 -7.23
CA VAL A 226 2.16 -24.29 -8.22
C VAL A 226 2.17 -23.38 -9.43
N GLU A 227 1.93 -23.94 -10.61
CA GLU A 227 1.86 -23.14 -11.83
C GLU A 227 0.71 -22.13 -11.76
N PHE A 228 0.99 -20.88 -12.14
CA PHE A 228 -0.02 -19.82 -12.07
C PHE A 228 -1.25 -20.09 -12.96
N ALA A 229 -1.10 -20.83 -14.05
CA ALA A 229 -2.22 -21.23 -14.89
C ALA A 229 -3.19 -22.22 -14.21
N HIS A 230 -2.71 -22.98 -13.23
CA HIS A 230 -3.42 -24.11 -12.59
C HIS A 230 -3.83 -23.83 -11.13
N TRP A 231 -3.64 -22.60 -10.61
CA TRP A 231 -3.96 -22.32 -9.20
C TRP A 231 -5.44 -22.58 -8.84
N ARG A 232 -6.37 -22.47 -9.82
CA ARG A 232 -7.79 -22.72 -9.58
C ARG A 232 -8.10 -24.18 -9.22
N ASP A 233 -7.29 -25.12 -9.65
CA ASP A 233 -7.44 -26.55 -9.37
C ASP A 233 -7.34 -26.85 -7.86
N HIS A 234 -6.78 -25.92 -7.10
CA HIS A 234 -6.62 -26.02 -5.65
C HIS A 234 -7.77 -25.40 -4.85
N LEU A 235 -8.73 -24.68 -5.48
CA LEU A 235 -9.85 -24.01 -4.78
C LEU A 235 -10.76 -24.98 -4.01
N ALA A 236 -10.93 -26.19 -4.51
CA ALA A 236 -11.75 -27.20 -3.83
C ALA A 236 -11.13 -27.68 -2.51
N THR A 237 -9.81 -27.61 -2.38
CA THR A 237 -9.06 -28.18 -1.24
C THR A 237 -8.42 -27.11 -0.34
N ALA A 238 -8.18 -25.90 -0.82
CA ALA A 238 -7.66 -24.82 -0.01
C ALA A 238 -8.71 -24.34 1.03
N ASP A 239 -8.28 -24.01 2.22
CA ASP A 239 -9.11 -23.42 3.28
C ASP A 239 -8.91 -21.89 3.37
N ILE A 240 -7.73 -21.44 2.94
CA ILE A 240 -7.34 -20.02 2.88
C ILE A 240 -6.86 -19.72 1.46
N VAL A 241 -7.38 -18.68 0.82
CA VAL A 241 -6.86 -18.13 -0.43
C VAL A 241 -6.56 -16.66 -0.27
N ILE A 242 -5.32 -16.27 -0.53
CA ILE A 242 -4.85 -14.90 -0.39
C ILE A 242 -4.38 -14.38 -1.74
N ALA A 243 -4.93 -13.26 -2.18
CA ALA A 243 -4.54 -12.58 -3.41
C ALA A 243 -3.73 -11.31 -3.09
N CYS A 244 -2.58 -11.21 -3.72
CA CYS A 244 -1.68 -10.05 -3.72
C CYS A 244 -0.91 -9.98 -5.04
N ALA A 245 -1.57 -10.35 -6.15
CA ALA A 245 -0.97 -10.51 -7.45
C ALA A 245 -1.24 -9.28 -8.27
N ASP A 246 -0.77 -8.21 -8.29
CA ASP A 246 -0.95 -7.05 -9.18
C ASP A 246 -1.37 -7.48 -10.62
N ALA A 247 -2.61 -7.99 -10.72
CA ALA A 247 -3.13 -8.57 -11.95
C ALA A 247 -3.86 -7.51 -12.79
N PRO A 248 -3.71 -7.52 -14.13
CA PRO A 248 -4.37 -6.55 -14.99
C PRO A 248 -5.90 -6.70 -15.03
N SER A 249 -6.41 -7.80 -14.50
CA SER A 249 -7.85 -8.10 -14.40
C SER A 249 -8.11 -9.00 -13.20
N ARG A 250 -9.37 -9.01 -12.75
CA ARG A 250 -9.78 -9.86 -11.63
C ARG A 250 -9.41 -11.33 -11.86
N LEU A 251 -8.77 -11.93 -10.86
CA LEU A 251 -8.33 -13.32 -10.90
C LEU A 251 -9.48 -14.29 -10.67
N LEU A 252 -10.49 -13.93 -9.87
CA LEU A 252 -11.60 -14.81 -9.51
C LEU A 252 -12.93 -14.09 -9.51
N ARG A 253 -13.89 -14.62 -10.26
CA ARG A 253 -15.28 -14.14 -10.28
C ARG A 253 -16.16 -15.05 -9.43
N ALA A 254 -17.26 -14.51 -8.92
CA ALA A 254 -18.23 -15.27 -8.12
C ALA A 254 -18.78 -16.50 -8.85
N ALA A 255 -19.09 -16.36 -10.14
CA ALA A 255 -19.58 -17.47 -10.96
C ALA A 255 -18.54 -18.59 -11.16
N GLU A 256 -17.26 -18.25 -11.17
CA GLU A 256 -16.14 -19.22 -11.28
C GLU A 256 -15.90 -19.96 -9.97
N LEU A 257 -16.12 -19.31 -8.81
CA LEU A 257 -15.94 -19.90 -7.49
C LEU A 257 -17.07 -20.84 -7.09
N ALA A 258 -18.31 -20.54 -7.46
CA ALA A 258 -19.50 -21.28 -7.02
C ALA A 258 -19.41 -22.82 -7.21
N PRO A 259 -18.93 -23.37 -8.35
CA PRO A 259 -18.78 -24.82 -8.51
C PRO A 259 -17.81 -25.46 -7.52
N PHE A 260 -16.73 -24.74 -7.14
CA PHE A 260 -15.76 -25.25 -6.16
C PHE A 260 -16.35 -25.28 -4.75
N LEU A 261 -17.21 -24.32 -4.39
CA LEU A 261 -17.87 -24.32 -3.09
C LEU A 261 -18.84 -25.49 -2.96
N ALA A 262 -19.50 -25.89 -4.04
CA ALA A 262 -20.46 -27.00 -4.03
C ALA A 262 -19.84 -28.35 -3.66
N VAL A 263 -18.56 -28.55 -3.98
CA VAL A 263 -17.84 -29.84 -3.71
C VAL A 263 -17.09 -29.84 -2.37
N ARG A 264 -17.16 -28.73 -1.59
CA ARG A 264 -16.44 -28.60 -0.31
C ARG A 264 -17.17 -29.20 0.89
N GLU A 265 -18.36 -29.76 0.69
CA GLU A 265 -19.13 -30.45 1.75
C GLU A 265 -19.32 -29.58 3.01
N GLY A 266 -19.52 -28.28 2.83
CA GLY A 266 -19.72 -27.33 3.92
C GLY A 266 -18.44 -26.81 4.58
N ARG A 267 -17.25 -27.21 4.15
CA ARG A 267 -15.99 -26.62 4.65
C ARG A 267 -15.91 -25.15 4.24
N PRO A 268 -15.69 -24.22 5.18
CA PRO A 268 -15.61 -22.80 4.87
C PRO A 268 -14.37 -22.51 4.00
N LEU A 269 -14.49 -21.50 3.14
CA LEU A 269 -13.38 -20.94 2.40
C LEU A 269 -13.15 -19.49 2.86
N PHE A 270 -11.99 -19.23 3.41
CA PHE A 270 -11.54 -17.89 3.76
C PHE A 270 -10.77 -17.28 2.57
N LEU A 271 -11.23 -16.14 2.07
CA LEU A 271 -10.56 -15.39 1.01
C LEU A 271 -10.13 -14.02 1.56
N LEU A 272 -8.90 -13.64 1.27
CA LEU A 272 -8.34 -12.34 1.59
C LEU A 272 -7.74 -11.71 0.34
N ASP A 273 -8.22 -10.53 -0.01
CA ASP A 273 -7.75 -9.75 -1.15
C ASP A 273 -6.96 -8.53 -0.67
N LEU A 274 -5.66 -8.57 -0.87
CA LEU A 274 -4.74 -7.48 -0.51
C LEU A 274 -4.38 -6.60 -1.70
N ALA A 275 -4.82 -6.98 -2.91
CA ALA A 275 -4.53 -6.24 -4.13
C ALA A 275 -5.38 -4.97 -4.24
N VAL A 276 -4.81 -3.93 -4.82
CA VAL A 276 -5.51 -2.71 -5.24
C VAL A 276 -4.97 -2.29 -6.61
N PRO A 277 -5.77 -2.44 -7.66
CA PRO A 277 -7.17 -2.91 -7.71
C PRO A 277 -7.38 -4.35 -7.22
N ARG A 278 -8.58 -4.66 -6.73
CA ARG A 278 -8.91 -5.98 -6.17
C ARG A 278 -8.84 -7.09 -7.23
N ASP A 279 -8.18 -8.18 -6.84
CA ASP A 279 -8.05 -9.41 -7.63
C ASP A 279 -9.35 -10.26 -7.62
N PHE A 280 -10.17 -10.16 -6.55
CA PHE A 280 -11.40 -10.93 -6.40
C PHE A 280 -12.66 -10.10 -6.64
N ASP A 281 -13.67 -10.74 -7.18
CA ASP A 281 -14.98 -10.13 -7.38
C ASP A 281 -15.69 -9.93 -6.04
N PRO A 282 -16.10 -8.69 -5.67
CA PRO A 282 -16.87 -8.43 -4.46
C PRO A 282 -18.17 -9.24 -4.35
N ALA A 283 -18.76 -9.67 -5.46
CA ALA A 283 -19.94 -10.52 -5.48
C ALA A 283 -19.74 -11.88 -4.79
N ILE A 284 -18.49 -12.30 -4.58
CA ILE A 284 -18.15 -13.51 -3.79
C ILE A 284 -18.70 -13.43 -2.36
N ARG A 285 -18.84 -12.21 -1.79
CA ARG A 285 -19.43 -12.03 -0.45
C ARG A 285 -20.87 -12.54 -0.32
N ALA A 286 -21.58 -12.69 -1.43
CA ALA A 286 -22.94 -13.22 -1.44
C ALA A 286 -23.00 -14.76 -1.54
N LEU A 287 -21.87 -15.44 -1.74
CA LEU A 287 -21.81 -16.89 -1.87
C LEU A 287 -21.78 -17.55 -0.48
N SER A 288 -22.67 -18.51 -0.26
CA SER A 288 -22.63 -19.34 0.94
C SER A 288 -21.40 -20.24 0.93
N GLY A 289 -20.73 -20.37 2.09
CA GLY A 289 -19.52 -21.19 2.23
C GLY A 289 -18.21 -20.47 1.91
N ALA A 290 -18.25 -19.20 1.46
CA ALA A 290 -17.08 -18.35 1.30
C ALA A 290 -17.20 -17.09 2.17
N THR A 291 -16.09 -16.66 2.74
CA THR A 291 -15.96 -15.36 3.42
C THR A 291 -14.86 -14.56 2.73
N LEU A 292 -15.23 -13.44 2.13
CA LEU A 292 -14.28 -12.55 1.44
C LEU A 292 -13.99 -11.32 2.29
N HIS A 293 -12.73 -11.14 2.61
CA HIS A 293 -12.16 -9.94 3.21
C HIS A 293 -11.27 -9.21 2.19
N ASP A 294 -11.18 -7.92 2.32
CA ASP A 294 -10.23 -7.08 1.59
C ASP A 294 -9.26 -6.40 2.57
N ILE A 295 -8.36 -5.60 2.05
CA ILE A 295 -7.33 -4.94 2.85
C ILE A 295 -7.92 -4.07 3.97
N ASP A 296 -9.10 -3.45 3.75
CA ASP A 296 -9.75 -2.60 4.77
C ASP A 296 -10.20 -3.42 5.99
N ALA A 297 -10.46 -4.73 5.85
CA ALA A 297 -10.78 -5.60 6.97
C ALA A 297 -9.61 -5.79 7.96
N LEU A 298 -8.38 -5.57 7.52
CA LEU A 298 -7.20 -5.66 8.37
C LEU A 298 -7.03 -4.45 9.30
N GLU A 299 -7.65 -3.31 8.99
CA GLU A 299 -7.56 -2.10 9.80
C GLU A 299 -8.10 -2.33 11.22
N ALA A 300 -9.23 -3.02 11.35
CA ALA A 300 -9.82 -3.34 12.65
C ALA A 300 -8.87 -4.18 13.52
N VAL A 301 -8.18 -5.16 12.90
CA VAL A 301 -7.23 -6.04 13.57
C VAL A 301 -5.94 -5.28 13.95
N ALA A 302 -5.52 -4.33 13.14
CA ALA A 302 -4.32 -3.51 13.38
C ALA A 302 -4.54 -2.53 14.56
N ARG A 303 -5.73 -1.92 14.65
CA ARG A 303 -6.09 -0.95 15.70
C ARG A 303 -6.09 -1.54 17.12
N GLU A 304 -6.36 -2.84 17.29
CA GLU A 304 -6.33 -3.48 18.61
C GLU A 304 -4.97 -3.35 19.33
N GLY A 305 -3.88 -3.14 18.59
CA GLY A 305 -2.53 -2.95 19.12
C GLY A 305 -2.12 -1.49 19.36
N GLU A 306 -2.91 -0.49 18.92
CA GLU A 306 -2.51 0.92 18.94
C GLU A 306 -2.47 1.54 20.33
N SER A 307 -3.37 1.16 21.22
CA SER A 307 -3.44 1.73 22.59
C SER A 307 -2.15 1.51 23.39
N LEU A 308 -1.43 0.42 23.13
CA LEU A 308 -0.16 0.09 23.79
C LEU A 308 1.02 0.92 23.24
N ARG A 309 0.83 1.66 22.13
CA ARG A 309 1.88 2.42 21.45
C ARG A 309 1.72 3.93 21.52
N ALA A 310 0.70 4.43 22.21
CA ALA A 310 0.41 5.88 22.26
C ALA A 310 1.64 6.73 22.68
N ALA A 311 2.45 6.25 23.61
CA ALA A 311 3.68 6.94 24.03
C ALA A 311 4.73 7.00 22.90
N GLU A 312 4.90 5.92 22.15
CA GLU A 312 5.84 5.86 21.02
C GLU A 312 5.37 6.69 19.84
N VAL A 313 4.05 6.77 19.61
CA VAL A 313 3.45 7.68 18.63
C VAL A 313 3.78 9.13 18.99
N ALA A 314 3.56 9.53 20.25
CA ALA A 314 3.86 10.89 20.70
C ALA A 314 5.35 11.24 20.52
N LYS A 315 6.24 10.29 20.81
CA LYS A 315 7.69 10.46 20.62
C LYS A 315 8.04 10.61 19.13
N ALA A 316 7.49 9.77 18.28
CA ALA A 316 7.71 9.83 16.83
C ALA A 316 7.17 11.14 16.22
N GLU A 317 6.00 11.61 16.66
CA GLU A 317 5.43 12.90 16.25
C GLU A 317 6.32 14.08 16.67
N ALA A 318 6.89 14.04 17.87
CA ALA A 318 7.82 15.07 18.32
C ALA A 318 9.09 15.12 17.46
N ILE A 319 9.63 13.96 17.05
CA ILE A 319 10.77 13.88 16.13
C ILE A 319 10.39 14.49 14.77
N ILE A 320 9.23 14.13 14.23
CA ILE A 320 8.74 14.67 12.95
C ILE A 320 8.57 16.19 13.03
N ALA A 321 7.95 16.71 14.09
CA ALA A 321 7.78 18.15 14.28
C ALA A 321 9.13 18.89 14.28
N GLY A 322 10.14 18.33 14.94
CA GLY A 322 11.51 18.85 14.93
C GLY A 322 12.13 18.85 13.52
N GLN A 323 11.97 17.78 12.78
CA GLN A 323 12.48 17.67 11.39
C GLN A 323 11.75 18.62 10.42
N VAL A 324 10.44 18.81 10.58
CA VAL A 324 9.66 19.79 9.80
C VAL A 324 10.17 21.21 10.08
N ALA A 325 10.33 21.58 11.35
CA ALA A 325 10.86 22.90 11.74
C ALA A 325 12.26 23.15 11.16
N GLU A 326 13.14 22.14 11.20
CA GLU A 326 14.48 22.22 10.59
C GLU A 326 14.39 22.40 9.07
N PHE A 327 13.53 21.63 8.40
CA PHE A 327 13.35 21.72 6.95
C PHE A 327 12.86 23.10 6.52
N VAL A 328 11.86 23.67 7.23
CA VAL A 328 11.29 24.98 6.93
C VAL A 328 12.34 26.07 7.15
N ARG A 329 13.05 26.06 8.29
CA ARG A 329 14.13 27.03 8.60
C ARG A 329 15.20 27.05 7.52
N ARG A 330 15.75 25.90 7.16
CA ARG A 330 16.79 25.80 6.11
C ARG A 330 16.27 26.19 4.72
N GLY A 331 14.95 26.21 4.51
CA GLY A 331 14.32 26.69 3.28
C GLY A 331 14.21 28.21 3.23
N ALA A 332 14.03 28.85 4.37
CA ALA A 332 13.96 30.31 4.48
C ALA A 332 15.35 30.98 4.28
N ASP A 333 16.43 30.28 4.68
CA ASP A 333 17.80 30.80 4.61
C ASP A 333 18.41 30.76 3.19
N ARG A 334 17.71 30.21 2.18
CA ARG A 334 18.20 30.22 0.79
C ARG A 334 17.60 31.43 0.07
N PRO A 335 18.45 32.34 -0.50
CA PRO A 335 17.95 33.41 -1.33
C PRO A 335 17.19 32.82 -2.51
N THR A 336 15.99 33.33 -2.76
CA THR A 336 15.20 33.05 -3.95
C THR A 336 16.09 33.43 -5.15
N LEU A 337 16.61 32.44 -5.88
CA LEU A 337 17.24 32.74 -7.17
C LEU A 337 16.12 33.35 -8.02
N ALA A 338 16.18 34.66 -8.22
CA ALA A 338 15.34 35.36 -9.17
C ALA A 338 15.52 34.68 -10.51
N VAL A 339 14.42 34.18 -11.06
CA VAL A 339 14.36 33.74 -12.46
C VAL A 339 14.65 35.00 -13.25
N ALA A 340 15.84 35.04 -13.85
CA ALA A 340 16.13 36.04 -14.86
C ALA A 340 15.17 35.84 -16.02
N ALA A 341 14.44 36.90 -16.34
CA ALA A 341 13.46 36.99 -17.39
C ALA A 341 14.11 36.75 -18.77
#